data_766790ac23a6a6868e7ca7c3cc499aec
#
_entry.id   766790ac23a6a6868e7ca7c3cc499aec
#
_cell.length_a   1.000
_cell.length_b   1.000
_cell.length_c   1.000
_cell.angle_alpha   90.00
_cell.angle_beta   90.00
_cell.angle_gamma   90.00
#
_symmetry.space_group_name_H-M   'P 1'
#
loop_
_entity.id
_entity.type
_entity.pdbx_description
1 polymer ?
#
loop_
_entity_poly.entity_id
_entity_poly.type
_entity_poly.pdbx_seq_one_letter_code
_entity_poly.pdbx_strand_id
1 'polypeptide(L)'
;MIVVDWHNGLIFYEFLWDGENRNLRKLGLKEHIWSSSPLYSEEMKKLRKKWFRNLKETEGFSAKALLDFHHNAGEGSRDYDLIIDRGFLKTQSISQVQNSEKELRFSYENLINKEFTEDYLQLRA
;
A
#
# COMPACT_ATOMS: atom_id res chain seq x y z
N MET A 1 3.42 -8.55 -7.15
CA MET A 1 2.81 -9.15 -5.93
C MET A 1 3.81 -9.05 -4.79
N ILE A 2 3.35 -8.72 -3.60
CA ILE A 2 4.18 -8.75 -2.39
C ILE A 2 3.73 -9.95 -1.56
N VAL A 3 4.69 -10.73 -1.10
CA VAL A 3 4.47 -11.88 -0.22
C VAL A 3 5.13 -11.62 1.12
N VAL A 4 4.40 -11.82 2.18
CA VAL A 4 4.88 -11.68 3.56
C VAL A 4 4.86 -13.04 4.22
N ASP A 5 5.99 -13.46 4.74
CA ASP A 5 6.15 -14.68 5.53
C ASP A 5 6.63 -14.30 6.93
N TRP A 6 5.99 -14.86 7.96
CA TRP A 6 6.33 -14.62 9.37
C TRP A 6 6.52 -15.91 10.18
N HIS A 7 6.59 -17.05 9.49
CA HIS A 7 6.71 -18.36 10.17
C HIS A 7 8.04 -18.49 10.94
N ASN A 8 9.15 -18.07 10.33
CA ASN A 8 10.49 -18.10 10.92
C ASN A 8 11.13 -16.70 10.97
N GLY A 9 10.35 -15.70 11.39
CA GLY A 9 10.72 -14.30 11.34
C GLY A 9 10.09 -13.60 10.15
N LEU A 10 10.01 -12.26 10.23
CA LEU A 10 9.35 -11.45 9.21
C LEU A 10 10.21 -11.35 7.94
N ILE A 11 9.71 -11.85 6.83
CA ILE A 11 10.38 -11.83 5.53
C ILE A 11 9.40 -11.28 4.50
N PHE A 12 9.89 -10.37 3.65
CA PHE A 12 9.16 -9.83 2.51
C PHE A 12 9.79 -10.26 1.20
N TYR A 13 8.96 -10.67 0.25
CA TYR A 13 9.35 -10.94 -1.12
C TYR A 13 8.56 -10.09 -2.10
N GLU A 14 9.23 -9.57 -3.11
CA GLU A 14 8.61 -9.00 -4.28
C GLU A 14 8.63 -10.04 -5.40
N PHE A 15 7.46 -10.34 -5.96
CA PHE A 15 7.32 -11.18 -7.14
C PHE A 15 6.83 -10.34 -8.32
N LEU A 16 7.61 -10.31 -9.38
CA LEU A 16 7.29 -9.64 -10.63
C LEU A 16 7.14 -10.68 -11.74
N TRP A 17 6.11 -10.50 -12.55
CA TRP A 17 5.86 -11.26 -13.76
C TRP A 17 5.63 -10.27 -14.91
N ASP A 18 6.41 -10.36 -15.98
CA ASP A 18 6.36 -9.46 -17.14
C ASP A 18 5.64 -10.07 -18.35
N GLY A 19 5.12 -11.28 -18.22
CA GLY A 19 4.51 -12.05 -19.31
C GLY A 19 5.39 -13.20 -19.80
N GLU A 20 6.69 -13.12 -19.62
CA GLU A 20 7.67 -14.12 -20.05
C GLU A 20 8.55 -14.60 -18.88
N ASN A 21 9.04 -13.65 -18.09
CA ASN A 21 10.00 -13.93 -17.03
C ASN A 21 9.38 -13.69 -15.64
N ARG A 22 9.76 -14.53 -14.72
CA ARG A 22 9.45 -14.38 -13.31
C ARG A 22 10.69 -13.90 -12.54
N ASN A 23 10.51 -12.92 -11.70
CA ASN A 23 11.54 -12.42 -10.81
C ASN A 23 11.01 -12.45 -9.37
N LEU A 24 11.71 -13.14 -8.50
CA LEU A 24 11.44 -13.19 -7.06
C LEU A 24 12.62 -12.56 -6.33
N ARG A 25 12.36 -11.53 -5.55
CA ARG A 25 13.37 -10.78 -4.82
C ARG A 25 13.00 -10.65 -3.35
N LYS A 26 13.92 -11.02 -2.46
CA LYS A 26 13.78 -10.73 -1.03
C LYS A 26 14.00 -9.23 -0.81
N LEU A 27 13.08 -8.62 -0.08
CA LEU A 27 13.15 -7.19 0.28
C LEU A 27 13.80 -6.99 1.64
N GLY A 28 14.46 -5.85 1.82
CA GLY A 28 14.92 -5.43 3.14
C GLY A 28 13.76 -5.07 4.06
N LEU A 29 13.96 -5.23 5.38
CA LEU A 29 13.00 -4.83 6.42
C LEU A 29 13.02 -3.31 6.60
N LYS A 30 12.50 -2.61 5.62
CA LYS A 30 12.34 -1.15 5.61
C LYS A 30 11.07 -0.79 4.86
N GLU A 31 10.73 0.48 4.89
CA GLU A 31 9.59 1.02 4.16
C GLU A 31 9.75 0.87 2.64
N HIS A 32 8.66 0.56 1.99
CA HIS A 32 8.57 0.46 0.53
C HIS A 32 7.28 1.10 0.03
N ILE A 33 7.33 1.65 -1.19
CA ILE A 33 6.16 2.13 -1.91
C ILE A 33 6.22 1.65 -3.36
N TRP A 34 5.10 1.16 -3.86
CA TRP A 34 4.92 0.76 -5.26
C TRP A 34 3.77 1.53 -5.90
N SER A 35 3.89 1.76 -7.18
CA SER A 35 2.83 2.32 -8.01
C SER A 35 2.68 1.49 -9.27
N SER A 36 1.46 1.30 -9.74
CA SER A 36 1.17 0.54 -10.95
C SER A 36 1.84 1.16 -12.17
N SER A 37 2.67 0.39 -12.88
CA SER A 37 3.39 0.88 -14.05
C SER A 37 2.49 1.30 -15.21
N PRO A 38 1.43 0.56 -15.57
CA PRO A 38 0.55 0.98 -16.65
C PRO A 38 -0.35 2.18 -16.33
N LEU A 39 -0.54 2.51 -15.05
CA LEU A 39 -1.45 3.58 -14.63
C LEU A 39 -0.75 4.92 -14.39
N TYR A 40 0.55 4.92 -14.09
CA TYR A 40 1.27 6.10 -13.63
C TYR A 40 2.57 6.31 -14.41
N SER A 41 2.77 7.55 -14.87
CA SER A 41 4.03 7.99 -15.47
C SER A 41 5.18 7.98 -14.44
N GLU A 42 6.40 8.07 -14.92
CA GLU A 42 7.57 8.14 -14.04
C GLU A 42 7.56 9.41 -13.15
N GLU A 43 7.00 10.52 -13.64
CA GLU A 43 6.84 11.74 -12.86
C GLU A 43 5.84 11.56 -11.73
N MET A 44 4.69 10.95 -12.01
CA MET A 44 3.70 10.61 -10.98
C MET A 44 4.27 9.69 -9.91
N LYS A 45 5.08 8.70 -10.31
CA LYS A 45 5.76 7.80 -9.36
C LYS A 45 6.77 8.54 -8.50
N LYS A 46 7.51 9.52 -9.08
CA LYS A 46 8.44 10.36 -8.33
C LYS A 46 7.72 11.23 -7.30
N LEU A 47 6.59 11.84 -7.67
CA LEU A 47 5.77 12.62 -6.74
C LEU A 47 5.27 11.78 -5.57
N ARG A 48 4.75 10.58 -5.82
CA ARG A 48 4.28 9.65 -4.79
C ARG A 48 5.41 9.23 -3.83
N LYS A 49 6.61 8.98 -4.37
CA LYS A 49 7.80 8.72 -3.53
C LYS A 49 8.20 9.94 -2.69
N LYS A 50 8.06 11.16 -3.22
CA LYS A 50 8.31 12.39 -2.48
C LYS A 50 7.31 12.54 -1.33
N TRP A 51 6.01 12.37 -1.56
CA TRP A 51 4.99 12.43 -0.51
C TRP A 51 5.21 11.37 0.57
N PHE A 52 5.59 10.17 0.18
CA PHE A 52 5.89 9.08 1.11
C PHE A 52 7.13 9.37 1.97
N ARG A 53 8.15 10.00 1.40
CA ARG A 53 9.33 10.45 2.15
C ARG A 53 8.97 11.55 3.14
N ASN A 54 8.15 12.51 2.73
CA ASN A 54 7.67 13.57 3.61
C ASN A 54 6.90 13.00 4.80
N LEU A 55 6.02 12.01 4.57
CA LEU A 55 5.34 11.32 5.67
C LEU A 55 6.33 10.72 6.67
N LYS A 56 7.38 10.05 6.19
CA LYS A 56 8.42 9.50 7.06
C LYS A 56 9.08 10.56 7.94
N GLU A 57 9.38 11.73 7.37
CA GLU A 57 10.09 12.81 8.04
C GLU A 57 9.21 13.59 9.02
N THR A 58 7.91 13.66 8.77
CA THR A 58 6.98 14.48 9.58
C THR A 58 6.22 13.69 10.64
N GLU A 59 5.68 12.53 10.29
CA GLU A 59 4.75 11.76 11.13
C GLU A 59 5.25 10.33 11.43
N GLY A 60 6.14 9.80 10.60
CA GLY A 60 6.54 8.40 10.64
C GLY A 60 5.48 7.46 10.06
N PHE A 61 5.68 6.14 10.23
CA PHE A 61 4.86 5.09 9.61
C PHE A 61 4.03 4.31 10.64
N SER A 62 3.19 5.00 11.41
CA SER A 62 2.13 4.30 12.13
C SER A 62 1.05 3.80 11.18
N ALA A 63 0.26 2.81 11.61
CA ALA A 63 -0.86 2.31 10.83
C ALA A 63 -1.85 3.43 10.46
N LYS A 64 -2.12 4.32 11.42
CA LYS A 64 -2.97 5.49 11.19
C LYS A 64 -2.35 6.46 10.18
N ALA A 65 -1.08 6.81 10.32
CA ALA A 65 -0.40 7.73 9.42
C ALA A 65 -0.36 7.19 7.97
N LEU A 66 -0.15 5.88 7.80
CA LEU A 66 -0.21 5.24 6.49
C LEU A 66 -1.63 5.23 5.90
N LEU A 67 -2.65 5.04 6.72
CA LEU A 67 -4.03 5.12 6.25
C LEU A 67 -4.39 6.55 5.84
N ASP A 68 -4.07 7.54 6.67
CA ASP A 68 -4.26 8.96 6.37
C ASP A 68 -3.49 9.38 5.10
N PHE A 69 -2.31 8.86 4.89
CA PHE A 69 -1.54 9.05 3.67
C PHE A 69 -2.29 8.56 2.44
N HIS A 70 -2.88 7.36 2.50
CA HIS A 70 -3.65 6.82 1.37
C HIS A 70 -4.91 7.63 1.07
N HIS A 71 -5.52 8.23 2.08
CA HIS A 71 -6.68 9.11 1.89
C HIS A 71 -6.33 10.48 1.32
N ASN A 72 -5.20 11.06 1.75
CA ASN A 72 -4.99 12.50 1.63
C ASN A 72 -3.75 12.91 0.83
N ALA A 73 -2.81 11.99 0.56
CA ALA A 73 -1.60 12.38 -0.12
C ALA A 73 -1.87 12.75 -1.57
N GLY A 74 -1.41 13.95 -1.93
CA GLY A 74 -1.59 14.53 -3.25
C GLY A 74 -1.53 16.05 -3.20
N GLU A 75 -1.89 16.64 -4.32
CA GLU A 75 -1.89 18.10 -4.55
C GLU A 75 -3.28 18.62 -4.99
N GLY A 76 -4.32 17.78 -4.81
CA GLY A 76 -5.70 18.06 -5.20
C GLY A 76 -6.03 17.65 -6.64
N SER A 77 -5.20 16.82 -7.25
CA SER A 77 -5.44 16.32 -8.59
C SER A 77 -6.13 14.96 -8.58
N ARG A 78 -7.27 14.86 -9.22
CA ARG A 78 -7.96 13.59 -9.42
C ARG A 78 -7.27 12.64 -10.40
N ASP A 79 -6.30 13.13 -11.14
CA ASP A 79 -5.61 12.34 -12.18
C ASP A 79 -4.42 11.57 -11.63
N TYR A 80 -3.72 12.07 -10.60
CA TYR A 80 -2.48 11.48 -10.13
C TYR A 80 -2.27 11.43 -8.62
N ASP A 81 -3.15 11.99 -7.80
CA ASP A 81 -3.12 11.80 -6.35
C ASP A 81 -3.27 10.31 -5.97
N LEU A 82 -3.13 9.94 -4.72
CA LEU A 82 -3.30 8.53 -4.33
C LEU A 82 -4.74 8.05 -4.57
N ILE A 83 -5.73 8.89 -4.28
CA ILE A 83 -7.11 8.65 -4.71
C ILE A 83 -7.33 9.36 -6.04
N ILE A 84 -7.50 8.57 -7.09
CA ILE A 84 -7.78 9.06 -8.44
C ILE A 84 -9.25 8.91 -8.81
N ASP A 85 -9.73 9.83 -9.63
CA ASP A 85 -11.01 9.75 -10.34
C ASP A 85 -10.85 10.37 -11.73
N ARG A 86 -10.56 9.53 -12.71
CA ARG A 86 -10.41 9.92 -14.13
C ARG A 86 -11.71 9.67 -14.92
N GLY A 87 -12.86 9.52 -14.24
CA GLY A 87 -14.12 9.18 -14.86
C GLY A 87 -14.27 7.69 -15.12
N PHE A 88 -13.57 7.17 -16.11
CA PHE A 88 -13.56 5.74 -16.46
C PHE A 88 -12.68 4.88 -15.54
N LEU A 89 -11.78 5.48 -14.77
CA LEU A 89 -10.86 4.81 -13.86
C LEU A 89 -10.86 5.54 -12.52
N LYS A 90 -11.20 4.83 -11.45
CA LYS A 90 -11.28 5.38 -10.08
C LYS A 90 -10.61 4.46 -9.09
N THR A 91 -10.07 5.02 -8.01
CA THR A 91 -9.70 4.25 -6.83
C THR A 91 -10.97 3.68 -6.18
N GLN A 92 -11.05 2.37 -6.11
CA GLN A 92 -12.25 1.67 -5.61
C GLN A 92 -12.22 1.47 -4.10
N SER A 93 -11.05 1.21 -3.54
CA SER A 93 -10.92 0.82 -2.14
C SER A 93 -9.54 1.12 -1.60
N ILE A 94 -9.47 1.17 -0.28
CA ILE A 94 -8.22 1.12 0.49
C ILE A 94 -8.29 -0.10 1.40
N SER A 95 -7.22 -0.91 1.37
CA SER A 95 -7.07 -2.05 2.27
C SER A 95 -5.82 -1.87 3.12
N GLN A 96 -5.90 -2.24 4.39
CA GLN A 96 -4.76 -2.22 5.28
C GLN A 96 -4.64 -3.54 6.02
N VAL A 97 -3.42 -4.07 6.06
CA VAL A 97 -3.08 -5.23 6.90
C VAL A 97 -2.07 -4.77 7.94
N GLN A 98 -2.38 -5.03 9.19
CA GLN A 98 -1.49 -4.80 10.32
C GLN A 98 -1.13 -6.13 10.95
N ASN A 99 0.15 -6.37 11.14
CA ASN A 99 0.65 -7.53 11.85
C ASN A 99 1.19 -7.12 13.22
N SER A 100 0.66 -7.71 14.27
CA SER A 100 1.23 -7.69 15.61
C SER A 100 1.74 -9.08 15.98
N GLU A 101 2.42 -9.23 17.11
CA GLU A 101 2.92 -10.54 17.56
C GLU A 101 1.82 -11.59 17.74
N LYS A 102 0.58 -11.16 17.99
CA LYS A 102 -0.53 -12.04 18.35
C LYS A 102 -1.65 -12.07 17.33
N GLU A 103 -1.71 -11.09 16.45
CA GLU A 103 -2.88 -10.83 15.64
C GLU A 103 -2.54 -10.20 14.31
N LEU A 104 -3.23 -10.64 13.25
CA LEU A 104 -3.37 -9.89 12.01
C LEU A 104 -4.71 -9.16 12.03
N ARG A 105 -4.67 -7.88 11.77
CA ARG A 105 -5.86 -7.06 11.53
C ARG A 105 -5.92 -6.72 10.05
N PHE A 106 -7.04 -6.99 9.43
CA PHE A 106 -7.34 -6.61 8.06
C PHE A 106 -8.49 -5.61 8.06
N SER A 107 -8.31 -4.47 7.42
CA SER A 107 -9.39 -3.52 7.17
C SER A 107 -9.55 -3.26 5.68
N TYR A 108 -10.79 -3.06 5.27
CA TYR A 108 -11.18 -2.75 3.91
C TYR A 108 -12.19 -1.62 3.90
N GLU A 109 -11.92 -0.59 3.14
CA GLU A 109 -12.80 0.54 2.92
C GLU A 109 -13.16 0.62 1.43
N ASN A 110 -14.45 0.52 1.12
CA ASN A 110 -14.97 0.77 -0.21
C ASN A 110 -15.25 2.26 -0.38
N LEU A 111 -14.49 2.92 -1.25
CA LEU A 111 -14.61 4.37 -1.47
C LEU A 111 -15.83 4.76 -2.31
N ILE A 112 -16.49 3.81 -2.96
CA ILE A 112 -17.65 4.08 -3.80
C ILE A 112 -18.93 4.13 -2.97
N ASN A 113 -19.19 3.10 -2.16
CA ASN A 113 -20.38 3.00 -1.32
C ASN A 113 -20.13 3.39 0.15
N LYS A 114 -18.88 3.71 0.50
CA LYS A 114 -18.42 4.12 1.83
C LYS A 114 -18.65 3.05 2.92
N GLU A 115 -18.65 1.78 2.52
CA GLU A 115 -18.67 0.66 3.46
C GLU A 115 -17.26 0.42 4.01
N PHE A 116 -17.21 0.13 5.30
CA PHE A 116 -15.99 -0.26 6.00
C PHE A 116 -16.20 -1.61 6.67
N THR A 117 -15.23 -2.50 6.50
CA THR A 117 -15.18 -3.81 7.17
C THR A 117 -13.82 -4.03 7.81
N GLU A 118 -13.82 -4.76 8.91
CA GLU A 118 -12.62 -5.08 9.65
C GLU A 118 -12.71 -6.51 10.15
N ASP A 119 -11.61 -7.25 10.05
CA ASP A 119 -11.52 -8.64 10.49
C ASP A 119 -10.17 -8.90 11.17
N TYR A 120 -10.13 -9.91 12.01
CA TYR A 120 -8.99 -10.24 12.84
C TYR A 120 -8.67 -11.72 12.76
N LEU A 121 -7.41 -12.04 12.55
CA LEU A 121 -6.91 -13.41 12.60
C LEU A 121 -5.94 -13.55 13.77
N GLN A 122 -6.26 -14.41 14.73
CA GLN A 122 -5.35 -14.72 15.82
C GLN A 122 -4.18 -15.58 15.31
N LEU A 123 -2.98 -15.11 15.53
CA LEU A 123 -1.78 -15.84 15.18
C LEU A 123 -1.46 -16.85 16.30
N ARG A 124 -1.39 -18.12 15.94
CA ARG A 124 -0.95 -19.14 16.89
C ARG A 124 0.58 -19.03 17.06
N ALA A 125 0.97 -19.07 18.30
CA ALA A 125 2.39 -19.12 18.63
C ALA A 125 3.03 -20.43 18.14
#